data_1553434843c06910b298b331ab3370e8
#
_entry.id   1553434843c06910b298b331ab3370e8
#
_cell.length_a   1.000
_cell.length_b   1.000
_cell.length_c   1.000
_cell.angle_alpha   90.00
_cell.angle_beta   90.00
_cell.angle_gamma   90.00
#
_symmetry.space_group_name_H-M   'P 1'
#
loop_
_entity.id
_entity.type
_entity.pdbx_description
1 polymer ?
#
loop_
_entity_poly.entity_id
_entity_poly.type
_entity_poly.pdbx_seq_one_letter_code
_entity_poly.pdbx_strand_id
1 'polypeptide(L)'
;MILYIDTSQREDVTISLDGQVFKTASKKEKSQRLLPFIDEVLRKKKLSLKDLTEIKVNTGPGSFTGLKVGVSVAQALGWSLNIPVNGKDMKKGEVIDIKYKIE
;
A
#
# COMPACT_ATOMS: atom_id res chain seq x y z
N MET A 1 -6.86 11.43 5.86
CA MET A 1 -5.58 10.84 6.35
C MET A 1 -4.89 10.12 5.21
N ILE A 2 -3.57 10.14 5.19
CA ILE A 2 -2.75 9.55 4.13
C ILE A 2 -2.24 8.18 4.57
N LEU A 3 -2.52 7.16 3.77
CA LEU A 3 -1.96 5.81 3.97
C LEU A 3 -0.74 5.65 3.06
N TYR A 4 0.40 5.28 3.65
CA TYR A 4 1.59 4.88 2.91
C TYR A 4 1.79 3.38 3.00
N ILE A 5 2.09 2.74 1.88
CA ILE A 5 2.30 1.28 1.80
C ILE A 5 3.70 0.99 1.26
N ASP A 6 4.42 0.11 1.94
CA ASP A 6 5.75 -0.34 1.51
C ASP A 6 5.86 -1.85 1.65
N THR A 7 5.90 -2.54 0.52
CA THR A 7 6.10 -3.99 0.44
C THR A 7 7.42 -4.34 -0.24
N SER A 8 8.36 -3.39 -0.29
CA SER A 8 9.66 -3.60 -0.92
C SER A 8 10.60 -4.47 -0.10
N GLN A 9 10.40 -4.56 1.22
CA GLN A 9 11.24 -5.34 2.11
C GLN A 9 10.89 -6.82 2.00
N ARG A 10 11.91 -7.69 2.06
CA ARG A 10 11.72 -9.12 1.80
C ARG A 10 10.82 -9.80 2.81
N GLU A 11 10.94 -9.46 4.08
CA GLU A 11 10.26 -10.18 5.17
C GLU A 11 9.25 -9.33 5.92
N ASP A 12 9.04 -8.09 5.51
CA ASP A 12 8.18 -7.16 6.22
C ASP A 12 7.15 -6.54 5.31
N VAL A 13 6.02 -6.21 5.90
CA VAL A 13 5.05 -5.29 5.33
C VAL A 13 5.01 -4.07 6.23
N THR A 14 5.21 -2.90 5.65
CA THR A 14 5.22 -1.63 6.38
C THR A 14 4.12 -0.73 5.86
N ILE A 15 3.37 -0.13 6.76
CA ILE A 15 2.43 0.93 6.41
C ILE A 15 2.64 2.11 7.34
N SER A 16 2.20 3.28 6.93
CA SER A 16 2.10 4.41 7.84
C SER A 16 0.77 5.14 7.65
N LEU A 17 0.31 5.76 8.71
CA LEU A 17 -0.88 6.61 8.71
C LEU A 17 -0.46 7.97 9.21
N ASP A 18 -0.50 8.98 8.33
CA ASP A 18 -0.07 10.35 8.65
C ASP A 18 1.29 10.37 9.36
N GLY A 19 2.21 9.55 8.87
CA GLY A 19 3.59 9.49 9.37
C GLY A 19 3.84 8.52 10.51
N GLN A 20 2.81 7.95 11.12
CA GLN A 20 2.99 6.93 12.15
C GLN A 20 3.18 5.57 11.49
N VAL A 21 4.32 4.93 11.75
CA VAL A 21 4.75 3.70 11.07
C VAL A 21 4.32 2.45 11.82
N PHE A 22 3.80 1.48 11.09
CA PHE A 22 3.43 0.15 11.60
C PHE A 22 4.06 -0.91 10.71
N LYS A 23 4.61 -1.95 11.31
CA LYS A 23 5.31 -2.98 10.58
C LYS A 23 4.90 -4.36 11.08
N THR A 24 4.77 -5.31 10.15
CA THR A 24 4.50 -6.70 10.52
C THR A 24 5.36 -7.61 9.65
N ALA A 25 5.79 -8.74 10.23
CA ALA A 25 6.54 -9.73 9.48
C ALA A 25 5.63 -10.49 8.51
N SER A 26 6.15 -10.77 7.31
CA SER A 26 5.45 -11.57 6.32
C SER A 26 6.48 -12.27 5.46
N LYS A 27 6.90 -13.46 5.88
CA LYS A 27 7.91 -14.24 5.15
C LYS A 27 7.35 -14.81 3.85
N LYS A 28 6.05 -15.08 3.83
CA LYS A 28 5.33 -15.59 2.66
C LYS A 28 4.00 -14.87 2.57
N GLU A 29 3.43 -14.82 1.38
CA GLU A 29 2.05 -14.40 1.19
C GLU A 29 1.75 -12.94 1.61
N LYS A 30 2.64 -12.01 1.26
CA LYS A 30 2.39 -10.58 1.48
C LYS A 30 1.04 -10.15 0.91
N SER A 31 0.63 -10.74 -0.21
CA SER A 31 -0.65 -10.43 -0.84
C SER A 31 -1.84 -10.74 0.05
N GLN A 32 -1.70 -11.75 0.90
CA GLN A 32 -2.76 -12.13 1.85
C GLN A 32 -2.65 -11.38 3.17
N ARG A 33 -1.47 -10.82 3.47
CA ARG A 33 -1.22 -10.16 4.75
C ARG A 33 -1.53 -8.67 4.72
N LEU A 34 -1.31 -8.00 3.59
CA LEU A 34 -1.33 -6.54 3.53
C LEU A 34 -2.68 -5.93 3.89
N LEU A 35 -3.75 -6.34 3.23
CA LEU A 35 -5.05 -5.73 3.47
C LEU A 35 -5.61 -6.00 4.88
N PRO A 36 -5.53 -7.24 5.41
CA PRO A 36 -5.88 -7.47 6.80
C PRO A 36 -5.06 -6.64 7.79
N PHE A 37 -3.78 -6.42 7.51
CA PHE A 37 -2.93 -5.59 8.36
C PHE A 37 -3.37 -4.13 8.36
N ILE A 38 -3.69 -3.59 7.20
CA ILE A 38 -4.22 -2.23 7.09
C ILE A 38 -5.50 -2.10 7.93
N ASP A 39 -6.41 -3.05 7.77
CA ASP A 39 -7.67 -3.06 8.51
C ASP A 39 -7.43 -3.12 10.01
N GLU A 40 -6.53 -4.00 10.46
CA GLU A 40 -6.19 -4.15 11.87
C GLU A 40 -5.67 -2.85 12.47
N VAL A 41 -4.75 -2.18 11.76
CA VAL A 41 -4.18 -0.92 12.25
C VAL A 41 -5.25 0.17 12.33
N LEU A 42 -6.10 0.28 11.31
CA LEU A 42 -7.20 1.25 11.31
C LEU A 42 -8.14 1.01 12.49
N ARG A 43 -8.52 -0.25 12.74
CA ARG A 43 -9.41 -0.58 13.85
C ARG A 43 -8.82 -0.20 15.21
N LYS A 44 -7.53 -0.44 15.41
CA LYS A 44 -6.84 -0.07 16.65
C LYS A 44 -6.89 1.43 16.90
N LYS A 45 -6.99 2.21 15.83
CA LYS A 45 -7.08 3.66 15.91
C LYS A 45 -8.52 4.16 15.84
N LYS A 46 -9.49 3.26 15.84
CA LYS A 46 -10.93 3.56 15.73
C LYS A 46 -11.23 4.31 14.43
N LEU A 47 -10.56 3.91 13.36
CA LEU A 47 -10.70 4.48 12.03
C LEU A 47 -11.18 3.41 11.05
N SER A 48 -11.63 3.84 9.87
CA SER A 48 -12.04 2.94 8.79
C SER A 48 -11.39 3.38 7.48
N LEU A 49 -11.54 2.55 6.44
CA LEU A 49 -11.02 2.88 5.11
C LEU A 49 -11.58 4.20 4.57
N LYS A 50 -12.81 4.55 4.99
CA LYS A 50 -13.44 5.81 4.55
C LYS A 50 -12.71 7.05 5.05
N ASP A 51 -11.88 6.92 6.06
CA ASP A 51 -11.11 8.04 6.60
C ASP A 51 -9.86 8.34 5.77
N LEU A 52 -9.53 7.47 4.81
CA LEU A 52 -8.39 7.67 3.93
C LEU A 52 -8.73 8.69 2.84
N THR A 53 -7.83 9.64 2.62
CA THR A 53 -8.00 10.69 1.60
C THR A 53 -7.00 10.56 0.47
N GLU A 54 -5.94 9.82 0.68
CA GLU A 54 -4.88 9.64 -0.30
C GLU A 54 -4.09 8.38 0.04
N ILE A 55 -3.56 7.71 -0.99
CA ILE A 55 -2.66 6.58 -0.79
C ILE A 55 -1.35 6.91 -1.48
N LYS A 56 -0.25 6.62 -0.78
CA LYS A 56 1.10 6.63 -1.34
C LYS A 56 1.66 5.22 -1.22
N VAL A 57 2.24 4.72 -2.28
CA VAL A 57 2.81 3.37 -2.29
C VAL A 57 4.23 3.43 -2.83
N ASN A 58 5.13 2.68 -2.19
CA ASN A 58 6.50 2.57 -2.66
C ASN A 58 6.52 1.78 -3.97
N THR A 59 7.05 2.40 -5.02
CA THR A 59 7.13 1.82 -6.37
C THR A 59 8.53 1.33 -6.71
N GLY A 60 9.45 1.36 -5.77
CA GLY A 60 10.82 0.91 -5.97
C GLY A 60 11.86 1.94 -5.58
N PRO A 61 13.12 1.51 -5.67
CA PRO A 61 13.61 0.22 -6.15
C PRO A 61 13.33 -0.93 -5.20
N GLY A 62 13.27 -2.16 -5.72
CA GLY A 62 13.06 -3.34 -4.93
C GLY A 62 12.62 -4.54 -5.79
N SER A 63 12.25 -5.64 -5.13
CA SER A 63 11.73 -6.81 -5.81
C SER A 63 10.43 -6.49 -6.54
N PHE A 64 10.34 -6.82 -7.82
CA PHE A 64 9.13 -6.60 -8.61
C PHE A 64 7.92 -7.29 -7.97
N THR A 65 8.09 -8.54 -7.54
CA THR A 65 7.01 -9.32 -6.93
C THR A 65 6.50 -8.65 -5.65
N GLY A 66 7.42 -8.21 -4.79
CA GLY A 66 7.03 -7.52 -3.55
C GLY A 66 6.36 -6.18 -3.82
N LEU A 67 6.95 -5.37 -4.69
CA LEU A 67 6.39 -4.06 -5.03
C LEU A 67 5.00 -4.19 -5.65
N LYS A 68 4.79 -5.20 -6.49
CA LYS A 68 3.51 -5.41 -7.16
C LYS A 68 2.38 -5.66 -6.16
N VAL A 69 2.66 -6.32 -5.05
CA VAL A 69 1.66 -6.56 -4.01
C VAL A 69 1.13 -5.22 -3.48
N GLY A 70 2.01 -4.33 -3.06
CA GLY A 70 1.61 -3.03 -2.53
C GLY A 70 0.90 -2.17 -3.56
N VAL A 71 1.44 -2.13 -4.77
CA VAL A 71 0.85 -1.33 -5.86
C VAL A 71 -0.54 -1.86 -6.22
N SER A 72 -0.71 -3.19 -6.31
CA SER A 72 -2.02 -3.78 -6.64
C SER A 72 -3.07 -3.45 -5.60
N VAL A 73 -2.73 -3.56 -4.31
CA VAL A 73 -3.66 -3.23 -3.22
C VAL A 73 -3.96 -1.73 -3.23
N ALA A 74 -2.94 -0.89 -3.40
CA ALA A 74 -3.12 0.55 -3.45
C ALA A 74 -4.05 0.97 -4.60
N GLN A 75 -3.86 0.40 -5.78
CA GLN A 75 -4.71 0.70 -6.94
C GLN A 75 -6.16 0.28 -6.70
N ALA A 76 -6.37 -0.91 -6.13
CA ALA A 76 -7.71 -1.39 -5.83
C ALA A 76 -8.41 -0.49 -4.81
N LEU A 77 -7.71 -0.09 -3.75
CA LEU A 77 -8.26 0.81 -2.74
C LEU A 77 -8.53 2.19 -3.32
N GLY A 78 -7.59 2.74 -4.09
CA GLY A 78 -7.76 4.05 -4.72
C GLY A 78 -8.96 4.07 -5.64
N TRP A 79 -9.15 3.02 -6.43
CA TRP A 79 -10.31 2.90 -7.30
C TRP A 79 -11.60 2.79 -6.50
N SER A 80 -11.62 1.89 -5.50
CA SER A 80 -12.81 1.62 -4.70
C SER A 80 -13.23 2.84 -3.86
N LEU A 81 -12.28 3.54 -3.27
CA LEU A 81 -12.53 4.70 -2.40
C LEU A 81 -12.57 6.02 -3.15
N ASN A 82 -12.24 6.00 -4.44
CA ASN A 82 -12.15 7.20 -5.28
C ASN A 82 -11.19 8.24 -4.71
N ILE A 83 -10.00 7.78 -4.32
CA ILE A 83 -8.94 8.64 -3.80
C ILE A 83 -7.67 8.44 -4.63
N PRO A 84 -6.78 9.45 -4.70
CA PRO A 84 -5.58 9.35 -5.52
C PRO A 84 -4.56 8.38 -4.93
N VAL A 85 -3.81 7.73 -5.82
CA VAL A 85 -2.67 6.87 -5.48
C VAL A 85 -1.43 7.47 -6.13
N ASN A 86 -0.46 7.88 -5.33
CA ASN A 86 0.73 8.60 -5.81
C ASN A 86 0.35 9.78 -6.71
N GLY A 87 -0.73 10.47 -6.35
CA GLY A 87 -1.24 11.63 -7.10
C GLY A 87 -1.99 11.29 -8.37
N LYS A 88 -2.24 10.02 -8.66
CA LYS A 88 -2.91 9.58 -9.89
C LYS A 88 -4.33 9.10 -9.62
N ASP A 89 -5.21 9.33 -10.58
CA ASP A 89 -6.62 8.95 -10.49
C ASP A 89 -6.84 7.57 -11.12
N MET A 90 -7.15 6.59 -10.28
CA MET A 90 -7.34 5.21 -10.75
C MET A 90 -8.59 5.06 -11.62
N LYS A 91 -9.60 5.89 -11.44
CA LYS A 91 -10.82 5.82 -12.25
C LYS A 91 -10.64 6.37 -13.65
N LYS A 92 -9.59 7.16 -13.86
CA LYS A 92 -9.24 7.66 -15.20
C LYS A 92 -8.32 6.71 -15.96
N GLY A 93 -8.00 5.55 -15.38
CA GLY A 93 -7.11 4.59 -16.01
C GLY A 93 -5.64 4.95 -15.96
N GLU A 94 -5.27 5.89 -15.09
CA GLU A 94 -3.87 6.23 -14.89
C GLU A 94 -3.13 5.06 -14.27
N VAL A 95 -1.87 4.87 -14.66
CA VAL A 95 -1.08 3.70 -14.29
C VAL A 95 0.00 4.07 -13.28
N ILE A 96 0.21 3.18 -12.32
CA ILE A 96 1.32 3.30 -11.36
C ILE A 96 2.46 2.43 -11.87
N ASP A 97 3.57 3.07 -12.24
CA ASP A 97 4.75 2.37 -12.75
C ASP A 97 5.62 1.85 -11.60
N ILE A 98 6.02 0.59 -11.71
CA ILE A 98 6.90 -0.03 -10.73
C ILE A 98 8.34 0.07 -11.22
N LYS A 99 9.22 0.59 -10.35
CA LYS A 99 10.65 0.72 -10.62
C LYS A 99 11.39 -0.40 -9.91
N TYR A 100 11.39 -1.58 -10.51
CA TYR A 100 12.09 -2.73 -9.92
C TYR A 100 13.58 -2.70 -10.27
N LYS A 101 14.36 -3.38 -9.43
CA LYS A 101 15.80 -3.50 -9.65
C LYS A 101 16.08 -4.70 -10.55
N ILE A 102 16.78 -4.46 -11.64
CA ILE A 102 17.25 -5.52 -12.54
C ILE A 102 18.66 -5.90 -12.09
N GLU A 103 18.87 -7.18 -11.81
CA GLU A 103 20.17 -7.71 -11.47
C GLU A 103 20.74 -8.55 -12.61
#